data_2f8aea65ab776d9c59be65ae998b4202
#
_entry.id   2f8aea65ab776d9c59be65ae998b4202
#
_cell.length_a   1.000
_cell.length_b   1.000
_cell.length_c   1.000
_cell.angle_alpha   90.00
_cell.angle_beta   90.00
_cell.angle_gamma   90.00
#
_symmetry.space_group_name_H-M   'P 1'
#
loop_
_entity.id
_entity.type
_entity.pdbx_description
1 polymer ?
#
loop_
_entity_poly.entity_id
_entity_poly.type
_entity_poly.pdbx_seq_one_letter_code
_entity_poly.pdbx_strand_id
1 'polypeptide(L)'
;MARHLHSREYVRVASRGKTRVASCRQYLDALFRIAAADRIVGGIAGYILLGVLWNSQAQWARLLNEDAFFNVNRDAPTSDSEQLYYSFVTLTGLGYGDVVPTTSVAHLIAMLNVLSGVLYLAIFISALMGGLVEKKKK
;
A
#
# COMPACT_ATOMS: atom_id res chain seq x y z
N MET A 1 -20.52 60.30 20.81
CA MET A 1 -19.86 59.96 19.52
C MET A 1 -18.74 58.92 19.65
N ALA A 2 -18.12 58.72 20.80
CA ALA A 2 -17.00 57.80 21.02
C ALA A 2 -17.37 56.30 21.11
N ARG A 3 -18.58 55.91 21.51
CA ARG A 3 -19.01 54.51 21.65
C ARG A 3 -19.17 53.74 20.33
N HIS A 4 -19.47 54.46 19.25
CA HIS A 4 -19.68 53.85 17.93
C HIS A 4 -18.38 53.46 17.20
N LEU A 5 -17.27 54.10 17.52
CA LEU A 5 -15.96 53.79 16.92
C LEU A 5 -15.34 52.54 17.54
N HIS A 6 -15.51 52.33 18.83
CA HIS A 6 -14.97 51.20 19.54
C HIS A 6 -15.60 49.84 19.13
N SER A 7 -16.91 49.84 18.79
CA SER A 7 -17.59 48.62 18.32
C SER A 7 -17.15 48.16 16.90
N ARG A 8 -16.81 49.13 16.04
CA ARG A 8 -16.34 48.81 14.66
C ARG A 8 -14.92 48.23 14.62
N GLU A 9 -14.04 48.69 15.52
CA GLU A 9 -12.69 48.10 15.65
C GLU A 9 -12.73 46.68 16.20
N TYR A 10 -13.58 46.43 17.22
CA TYR A 10 -13.72 45.09 17.80
C TYR A 10 -14.23 44.06 16.77
N VAL A 11 -15.19 44.46 15.92
CA VAL A 11 -15.71 43.60 14.83
C VAL A 11 -14.64 43.34 13.77
N ARG A 12 -13.78 44.31 13.43
CA ARG A 12 -12.69 44.14 12.46
C ARG A 12 -11.58 43.20 12.99
N VAL A 13 -11.25 43.32 14.26
CA VAL A 13 -10.25 42.44 14.89
C VAL A 13 -10.77 41.00 14.99
N ALA A 14 -12.04 40.83 15.36
CA ALA A 14 -12.69 39.52 15.43
C ALA A 14 -12.83 38.86 14.04
N SER A 15 -13.11 39.63 12.98
CA SER A 15 -13.17 39.12 11.62
C SER A 15 -11.79 38.70 11.07
N ARG A 16 -10.73 39.47 11.39
CA ARG A 16 -9.34 39.11 11.04
C ARG A 16 -8.86 37.86 11.77
N GLY A 17 -9.27 37.62 13.00
CA GLY A 17 -8.99 36.42 13.75
C GLY A 17 -9.64 35.18 13.12
N LYS A 18 -10.92 35.29 12.73
CA LYS A 18 -11.66 34.19 12.06
C LYS A 18 -11.04 33.80 10.70
N THR A 19 -10.58 34.77 9.91
CA THR A 19 -9.95 34.51 8.62
C THR A 19 -8.58 33.84 8.79
N ARG A 20 -7.78 34.22 9.78
CA ARG A 20 -6.50 33.58 10.08
C ARG A 20 -6.66 32.14 10.56
N VAL A 21 -7.62 31.87 11.41
CA VAL A 21 -7.93 30.52 11.90
C VAL A 21 -8.45 29.64 10.77
N ALA A 22 -9.31 30.17 9.88
CA ALA A 22 -9.80 29.45 8.72
C ALA A 22 -8.66 29.10 7.73
N SER A 23 -7.75 30.04 7.50
CA SER A 23 -6.56 29.78 6.66
C SER A 23 -5.64 28.71 7.26
N CYS A 24 -5.36 28.78 8.57
CA CYS A 24 -4.53 27.77 9.26
C CYS A 24 -5.15 26.36 9.15
N ARG A 25 -6.47 26.27 9.32
CA ARG A 25 -7.19 25.00 9.19
C ARG A 25 -7.12 24.45 7.76
N GLN A 26 -7.23 25.30 6.75
CA GLN A 26 -7.12 24.93 5.34
C GLN A 26 -5.72 24.41 4.99
N TYR A 27 -4.66 25.03 5.52
CA TYR A 27 -3.28 24.54 5.37
C TYR A 27 -3.07 23.20 6.05
N LEU A 28 -3.59 23.02 7.26
CA LEU A 28 -3.50 21.74 7.97
C LEU A 28 -4.25 20.62 7.22
N ASP A 29 -5.43 20.92 6.67
CA ASP A 29 -6.19 19.96 5.86
C ASP A 29 -5.46 19.60 4.56
N ALA A 30 -4.79 20.56 3.92
CA ALA A 30 -3.97 20.32 2.73
C ALA A 30 -2.75 19.44 3.05
N LEU A 31 -1.99 19.74 4.11
CA LEU A 31 -0.87 18.95 4.58
C LEU A 31 -1.29 17.51 4.93
N PHE A 32 -2.46 17.37 5.58
CA PHE A 32 -2.97 16.04 5.92
C PHE A 32 -3.36 15.21 4.69
N ARG A 33 -3.92 15.85 3.66
CA ARG A 33 -4.24 15.19 2.38
C ARG A 33 -2.98 14.73 1.65
N ILE A 34 -1.93 15.54 1.64
CA ILE A 34 -0.63 15.18 1.06
C ILE A 34 -0.03 13.98 1.81
N ALA A 35 0.02 14.05 3.14
CA ALA A 35 0.54 12.95 3.95
C ALA A 35 -0.28 11.64 3.80
N ALA A 36 -1.58 11.72 3.58
CA ALA A 36 -2.42 10.56 3.31
C ALA A 36 -2.15 9.97 1.91
N ALA A 37 -1.95 10.82 0.90
CA ALA A 37 -1.59 10.39 -0.45
C ALA A 37 -0.22 9.68 -0.45
N ASP A 38 0.76 10.22 0.26
CA ASP A 38 2.09 9.61 0.41
C ASP A 38 2.02 8.21 1.06
N ARG A 39 1.14 8.02 2.03
CA ARG A 39 0.92 6.70 2.66
C ARG A 39 0.33 5.68 1.69
N ILE A 40 -0.61 6.09 0.84
CA ILE A 40 -1.22 5.21 -0.17
C ILE A 40 -0.18 4.83 -1.22
N VAL A 41 0.54 5.82 -1.76
CA VAL A 41 1.58 5.58 -2.76
C VAL A 41 2.69 4.69 -2.20
N GLY A 42 3.13 4.98 -0.97
CA GLY A 42 4.14 4.16 -0.27
C GLY A 42 3.67 2.73 -0.05
N GLY A 43 2.40 2.53 0.30
CA GLY A 43 1.81 1.20 0.46
C GLY A 43 1.74 0.43 -0.85
N ILE A 44 1.32 1.06 -1.95
CA ILE A 44 1.30 0.42 -3.27
C ILE A 44 2.74 0.05 -3.71
N ALA A 45 3.68 0.98 -3.55
CA ALA A 45 5.09 0.72 -3.88
C ALA A 45 5.66 -0.44 -3.05
N GLY A 46 5.37 -0.49 -1.76
CA GLY A 46 5.77 -1.59 -0.88
C GLY A 46 5.21 -2.94 -1.31
N TYR A 47 3.95 -2.99 -1.77
CA TYR A 47 3.34 -4.21 -2.29
C TYR A 47 4.03 -4.71 -3.57
N ILE A 48 4.37 -3.80 -4.49
CA ILE A 48 5.10 -4.14 -5.71
C ILE A 48 6.50 -4.65 -5.38
N LEU A 49 7.21 -3.98 -4.45
CA LEU A 49 8.54 -4.43 -3.99
C LEU A 49 8.48 -5.81 -3.34
N LEU A 50 7.42 -6.10 -2.59
CA LEU A 50 7.20 -7.42 -2.01
C LEU A 50 7.07 -8.50 -3.10
N GLY A 51 6.35 -8.23 -4.19
CA GLY A 51 6.25 -9.12 -5.34
C GLY A 51 7.59 -9.39 -6.03
N VAL A 52 8.41 -8.34 -6.20
CA VAL A 52 9.77 -8.47 -6.76
C VAL A 52 10.70 -9.27 -5.83
N LEU A 53 10.57 -9.06 -4.52
CA LEU A 53 11.32 -9.82 -3.52
C LEU A 53 10.99 -11.32 -3.59
N TRP A 54 9.70 -11.67 -3.68
CA TRP A 54 9.28 -13.06 -3.82
C TRP A 54 9.72 -13.68 -5.15
N ASN A 55 9.73 -12.91 -6.25
CA ASN A 55 10.33 -13.35 -7.50
C ASN A 55 11.81 -13.73 -7.33
N SER A 56 12.58 -12.93 -6.61
CA SER A 56 13.99 -13.22 -6.34
C SER A 56 14.16 -14.52 -5.54
N GLN A 57 13.30 -14.76 -4.53
CA GLN A 57 13.33 -16.01 -3.76
C GLN A 57 12.99 -17.23 -4.63
N ALA A 58 12.03 -17.10 -5.52
CA ALA A 58 11.67 -18.17 -6.45
C ALA A 58 12.77 -18.47 -7.46
N GLN A 59 13.49 -17.45 -7.93
CA GLN A 59 14.68 -17.63 -8.77
C GLN A 59 15.80 -18.40 -8.04
N TRP A 60 16.04 -18.13 -6.74
CA TRP A 60 16.97 -18.90 -5.93
C TRP A 60 16.58 -20.38 -5.86
N ALA A 61 15.30 -20.70 -5.72
CA ALA A 61 14.83 -22.09 -5.72
C ALA A 61 15.11 -22.80 -7.06
N ARG A 62 14.98 -22.08 -8.18
CA ARG A 62 15.31 -22.60 -9.52
C ARG A 62 16.81 -22.83 -9.73
N LEU A 63 17.67 -22.00 -9.14
CA LEU A 63 19.12 -22.22 -9.18
C LEU A 63 19.53 -23.51 -8.45
N LEU A 64 18.77 -23.91 -7.44
CA LEU A 64 18.99 -25.17 -6.73
C LEU A 64 18.41 -26.38 -7.48
N ASN A 65 17.29 -26.18 -8.18
CA ASN A 65 16.63 -27.20 -8.99
C ASN A 65 15.86 -26.50 -10.12
N GLU A 66 16.27 -26.71 -11.36
CA GLU A 66 15.68 -26.10 -12.55
C GLU A 66 14.19 -26.41 -12.70
N ASP A 67 13.73 -27.55 -12.23
CA ASP A 67 12.34 -28.00 -12.25
C ASP A 67 11.54 -27.53 -11.02
N ALA A 68 12.06 -26.62 -10.20
CA ALA A 68 11.37 -26.17 -8.98
C ALA A 68 9.98 -25.56 -9.25
N PHE A 69 9.79 -24.97 -10.42
CA PHE A 69 8.50 -24.44 -10.90
C PHE A 69 8.27 -24.91 -12.34
N PHE A 70 7.06 -25.34 -12.61
CA PHE A 70 6.69 -25.95 -13.87
C PHE A 70 5.48 -25.26 -14.48
N ASN A 71 5.54 -24.97 -15.78
CA ASN A 71 4.40 -24.43 -16.54
C ASN A 71 3.61 -25.58 -17.15
N VAL A 72 2.41 -25.80 -16.61
CA VAL A 72 1.53 -26.90 -17.01
C VAL A 72 1.06 -26.76 -18.48
N ASN A 73 0.83 -25.54 -18.95
CA ASN A 73 0.35 -25.29 -20.30
C ASN A 73 1.41 -25.55 -21.39
N ARG A 74 2.69 -25.41 -21.06
CA ARG A 74 3.80 -25.60 -21.99
C ARG A 74 4.53 -26.93 -21.79
N ASP A 75 4.19 -27.67 -20.75
CA ASP A 75 4.87 -28.90 -20.36
C ASP A 75 6.39 -28.69 -20.25
N ALA A 76 6.82 -27.61 -19.58
CA ALA A 76 8.20 -27.18 -19.49
C ALA A 76 8.51 -26.44 -18.19
N PRO A 77 9.77 -26.37 -17.75
CA PRO A 77 10.20 -25.49 -16.68
C PRO A 77 9.88 -24.02 -16.98
N THR A 78 9.65 -23.22 -15.95
CA THR A 78 9.29 -21.81 -16.09
C THR A 78 10.44 -20.95 -16.62
N SER A 79 10.10 -19.99 -17.49
CA SER A 79 11.00 -18.90 -17.88
C SER A 79 11.06 -17.79 -16.82
N ASP A 80 11.99 -16.85 -16.93
CA ASP A 80 12.12 -15.74 -15.96
C ASP A 80 10.90 -14.81 -15.94
N SER A 81 10.28 -14.57 -17.09
CA SER A 81 9.05 -13.77 -17.19
C SER A 81 7.85 -14.47 -16.57
N GLU A 82 7.74 -15.79 -16.73
CA GLU A 82 6.69 -16.59 -16.09
C GLU A 82 6.88 -16.67 -14.58
N GLN A 83 8.12 -16.66 -14.12
CA GLN A 83 8.44 -16.64 -12.70
C GLN A 83 7.99 -15.33 -12.04
N LEU A 84 8.23 -14.19 -12.71
CA LEU A 84 7.74 -12.89 -12.23
C LEU A 84 6.21 -12.86 -12.18
N TYR A 85 5.57 -13.30 -13.26
CA TYR A 85 4.12 -13.45 -13.32
C TYR A 85 3.58 -14.33 -12.20
N TYR A 86 4.16 -15.52 -12.00
CA TYR A 86 3.80 -16.43 -10.91
C TYR A 86 3.90 -15.78 -9.54
N SER A 87 4.95 -15.00 -9.28
CA SER A 87 5.16 -14.33 -8.00
C SER A 87 4.02 -13.36 -7.68
N PHE A 88 3.56 -12.58 -8.66
CA PHE A 88 2.44 -11.64 -8.47
C PHE A 88 1.09 -12.36 -8.40
N VAL A 89 0.85 -13.39 -9.21
CA VAL A 89 -0.38 -14.20 -9.16
C VAL A 89 -0.52 -14.87 -7.81
N THR A 90 0.58 -15.37 -7.25
CA THR A 90 0.61 -16.01 -5.94
C THR A 90 0.46 -14.98 -4.81
N LEU A 91 1.16 -13.84 -4.88
CA LEU A 91 1.09 -12.76 -3.90
C LEU A 91 -0.34 -12.19 -3.75
N THR A 92 -1.05 -12.07 -4.87
CA THR A 92 -2.44 -11.58 -4.88
C THR A 92 -3.45 -12.64 -4.45
N GLY A 93 -3.04 -13.90 -4.34
CA GLY A 93 -3.91 -15.02 -4.05
C GLY A 93 -4.79 -15.46 -5.22
N LEU A 94 -4.50 -14.99 -6.44
CA LEU A 94 -5.29 -15.32 -7.65
C LEU A 94 -5.15 -16.79 -8.05
N GLY A 95 -3.90 -17.33 -8.05
CA GLY A 95 -3.62 -18.76 -8.15
C GLY A 95 -4.21 -19.45 -9.38
N TYR A 96 -3.93 -18.99 -10.60
CA TYR A 96 -4.45 -19.60 -11.83
C TYR A 96 -4.09 -21.07 -12.02
N GLY A 97 -2.99 -21.55 -11.41
CA GLY A 97 -2.57 -22.95 -11.51
C GLY A 97 -1.90 -23.31 -12.84
N ASP A 98 -1.56 -22.33 -13.65
CA ASP A 98 -0.81 -22.48 -14.90
C ASP A 98 0.69 -22.67 -14.65
N VAL A 99 1.21 -22.07 -13.59
CA VAL A 99 2.53 -22.30 -13.05
C VAL A 99 2.40 -22.89 -11.65
N VAL A 100 3.06 -24.00 -11.40
CA VAL A 100 2.97 -24.73 -10.14
C VAL A 100 4.35 -25.01 -9.55
N PRO A 101 4.50 -24.96 -8.22
CA PRO A 101 5.71 -25.41 -7.54
C PRO A 101 5.75 -26.94 -7.55
N THR A 102 6.90 -27.55 -7.76
CA THR A 102 7.09 -29.00 -7.84
C THR A 102 7.95 -29.55 -6.70
N THR A 103 8.79 -28.71 -6.09
CA THR A 103 9.68 -29.13 -5.00
C THR A 103 9.16 -28.66 -3.64
N SER A 104 9.55 -29.32 -2.56
CA SER A 104 9.18 -28.94 -1.19
C SER A 104 9.60 -27.50 -0.85
N VAL A 105 10.76 -27.07 -1.33
CA VAL A 105 11.24 -25.68 -1.12
C VAL A 105 10.36 -24.69 -1.89
N ALA A 106 10.01 -24.99 -3.14
CA ALA A 106 9.12 -24.14 -3.94
C ALA A 106 7.71 -24.05 -3.32
N HIS A 107 7.19 -25.15 -2.77
CA HIS A 107 5.90 -25.13 -2.04
C HIS A 107 5.97 -24.20 -0.82
N LEU A 108 7.04 -24.28 -0.03
CA LEU A 108 7.21 -23.41 1.14
C LEU A 108 7.28 -21.93 0.74
N ILE A 109 8.04 -21.60 -0.30
CA ILE A 109 8.12 -20.24 -0.85
C ILE A 109 6.75 -19.77 -1.31
N ALA A 110 5.99 -20.59 -2.03
CA ALA A 110 4.64 -20.27 -2.48
C ALA A 110 3.68 -19.96 -1.31
N MET A 111 3.70 -20.79 -0.27
CA MET A 111 2.87 -20.59 0.92
C MET A 111 3.20 -19.28 1.64
N LEU A 112 4.49 -18.98 1.84
CA LEU A 112 4.92 -17.75 2.49
C LEU A 112 4.59 -16.51 1.63
N ASN A 113 4.67 -16.64 0.31
CA ASN A 113 4.30 -15.58 -0.63
C ASN A 113 2.81 -15.21 -0.48
N VAL A 114 1.90 -16.16 -0.59
CA VAL A 114 0.45 -15.94 -0.39
C VAL A 114 0.19 -15.31 0.96
N LEU A 115 0.73 -15.90 2.02
CA LEU A 115 0.50 -15.44 3.40
C LEU A 115 0.96 -13.98 3.58
N SER A 116 2.15 -13.65 3.08
CA SER A 116 2.67 -12.29 3.17
C SER A 116 1.83 -11.28 2.40
N GLY A 117 1.30 -11.64 1.22
CA GLY A 117 0.43 -10.80 0.41
C GLY A 117 -0.88 -10.48 1.12
N VAL A 118 -1.55 -11.49 1.66
CA VAL A 118 -2.81 -11.34 2.40
C VAL A 118 -2.62 -10.51 3.66
N LEU A 119 -1.57 -10.80 4.45
CA LEU A 119 -1.27 -10.04 5.66
C LEU A 119 -0.90 -8.59 5.35
N TYR A 120 -0.14 -8.35 4.29
CA TYR A 120 0.21 -7.00 3.87
C TYR A 120 -1.05 -6.17 3.58
N LEU A 121 -1.97 -6.69 2.77
CA LEU A 121 -3.22 -6.00 2.43
C LEU A 121 -4.10 -5.77 3.67
N ALA A 122 -4.22 -6.75 4.56
CA ALA A 122 -5.00 -6.62 5.78
C ALA A 122 -4.45 -5.51 6.69
N ILE A 123 -3.13 -5.47 6.91
CA ILE A 123 -2.46 -4.45 7.73
C ILE A 123 -2.57 -3.08 7.05
N PHE A 124 -2.34 -3.00 5.73
CA PHE A 124 -2.39 -1.76 4.97
C PHE A 124 -3.79 -1.13 5.01
N ILE A 125 -4.85 -1.91 4.76
CA ILE A 125 -6.24 -1.44 4.83
C ILE A 125 -6.58 -1.00 6.26
N SER A 126 -6.18 -1.76 7.27
CA SER A 126 -6.39 -1.42 8.68
C SER A 126 -5.72 -0.08 9.04
N ALA A 127 -4.49 0.15 8.59
CA ALA A 127 -3.76 1.40 8.83
C ALA A 127 -4.43 2.61 8.15
N LEU A 128 -4.97 2.42 6.94
CA LEU A 128 -5.72 3.47 6.25
C LEU A 128 -7.04 3.81 6.98
N MET A 129 -7.78 2.80 7.42
CA MET A 129 -9.05 3.00 8.13
C MET A 129 -8.83 3.65 9.50
N GLY A 130 -7.79 3.28 10.24
CA GLY A 130 -7.42 3.90 11.52
C GLY A 130 -7.24 5.42 11.39
N GLY A 131 -6.55 5.89 10.37
CA GLY A 131 -6.36 7.31 10.11
C GLY A 131 -7.65 8.08 9.76
N LEU A 132 -8.66 7.39 9.22
CA LEU A 132 -9.97 7.99 8.89
C LEU A 132 -10.88 8.12 10.14
N VAL A 133 -10.84 7.13 11.03
CA VAL A 133 -11.66 7.09 12.25
C VAL A 133 -11.23 8.17 13.24
N GLU A 134 -9.94 8.42 13.40
CA GLU A 134 -9.40 9.45 14.30
C GLU A 134 -9.85 10.87 13.88
N LYS A 135 -10.06 11.11 12.59
CA LYS A 135 -10.55 12.39 12.04
C LYS A 135 -12.03 12.67 12.38
N LYS A 136 -12.84 11.64 12.64
CA LYS A 136 -14.28 11.81 12.95
C LYS A 136 -14.53 12.11 14.43
N LYS A 137 -13.53 11.94 15.30
CA LYS A 137 -13.63 12.16 16.76
C LYS A 137 -13.20 13.55 17.23
N LYS A 138 -12.68 14.39 16.33
CA LYS A 138 -12.37 15.82 16.54
C LYS A 138 -13.36 16.70 15.80
#